data_87514196b79ebd6689e4b2740ef28978
#
_entry.id   87514196b79ebd6689e4b2740ef28978
#
_cell.length_a   1.000
_cell.length_b   1.000
_cell.length_c   1.000
_cell.angle_alpha   90.00
_cell.angle_beta   90.00
_cell.angle_gamma   90.00
#
_symmetry.space_group_name_H-M   'P 1'
#
loop_
_entity.id
_entity.type
_entity.pdbx_description
1 polymer ?
#
loop_
_entity_poly.entity_id
_entity_poly.type
_entity_poly.pdbx_seq_one_letter_code
_entity_poly.pdbx_strand_id
1 'polypeptide(L)'
;MEVALTRIAEVRMGYSFRSRLEADAQGDVAVIQMKDIDDANLLHPEGLARIQMSELKDHHLLREGDLLFRSRGITNSAALVGKGIGRAILTAPMLLIRPNTEIITPAYLQWFINHPATQAMLAGQAAGTAVKMIGKGTLNQLKITLPPLETQRLIVKTARLASSELALLEKLQARRKALLERILLQTAQNARRHQAGKDVGLGAQATEPAKRSTQRLSKQL
;
A
#
# COMPACT_ATOMS: atom_id res chain seq x y z
N MET A 1 10.78 -23.02 -19.09
CA MET A 1 11.40 -24.06 -18.22
C MET A 1 11.04 -23.74 -16.78
N GLU A 2 10.71 -24.74 -15.96
CA GLU A 2 10.50 -24.56 -14.52
C GLU A 2 11.71 -25.06 -13.74
N VAL A 3 12.13 -24.28 -12.74
CA VAL A 3 13.27 -24.61 -11.89
C VAL A 3 12.91 -24.37 -10.42
N ALA A 4 13.51 -25.14 -9.51
CA ALA A 4 13.33 -24.89 -8.08
C ALA A 4 14.07 -23.59 -7.69
N LEU A 5 13.52 -22.84 -6.72
CA LEU A 5 14.11 -21.58 -6.26
C LEU A 5 15.58 -21.73 -5.85
N THR A 6 15.96 -22.84 -5.23
CA THR A 6 17.35 -23.14 -4.83
C THR A 6 18.35 -23.18 -5.99
N ARG A 7 17.90 -23.34 -7.23
CA ARG A 7 18.77 -23.32 -8.41
C ARG A 7 19.14 -21.92 -8.88
N ILE A 8 18.34 -20.93 -8.48
CA ILE A 8 18.41 -19.55 -9.01
C ILE A 8 18.55 -18.50 -7.91
N ALA A 9 18.44 -18.89 -6.65
CA ALA A 9 18.57 -17.98 -5.52
C ALA A 9 19.02 -18.74 -4.26
N GLU A 10 19.70 -18.04 -3.38
CA GLU A 10 19.99 -18.52 -2.05
C GLU A 10 18.92 -18.03 -1.07
N VAL A 11 18.40 -18.94 -0.22
CA VAL A 11 17.43 -18.59 0.83
C VAL A 11 18.07 -18.73 2.20
N ARG A 12 17.97 -17.68 3.01
CA ARG A 12 18.51 -17.63 4.39
C ARG A 12 17.43 -17.18 5.36
N MET A 13 17.57 -17.61 6.62
CA MET A 13 16.76 -17.05 7.71
C MET A 13 17.29 -15.67 8.07
N GLY A 14 16.40 -14.73 8.40
CA GLY A 14 16.76 -13.47 9.01
C GLY A 14 17.49 -13.67 10.34
N TYR A 15 18.18 -12.64 10.79
CA TYR A 15 18.95 -12.67 12.03
C TYR A 15 18.03 -12.89 13.24
N SER A 16 18.39 -13.83 14.11
CA SER A 16 17.64 -14.13 15.34
C SER A 16 18.30 -13.44 16.53
N PHE A 17 17.64 -12.43 17.08
CA PHE A 17 18.09 -11.80 18.32
C PHE A 17 17.76 -12.70 19.53
N ARG A 18 18.68 -12.82 20.46
CA ARG A 18 18.48 -13.59 21.72
C ARG A 18 17.70 -12.79 22.75
N SER A 19 17.71 -11.46 22.68
CA SER A 19 17.02 -10.54 23.55
C SER A 19 16.10 -9.61 22.74
N ARG A 20 15.28 -8.82 23.43
CA ARG A 20 14.50 -7.76 22.80
C ARG A 20 15.44 -6.77 22.12
N LEU A 21 15.06 -6.33 20.92
CA LEU A 21 15.80 -5.34 20.16
C LEU A 21 15.74 -3.99 20.91
N GLU A 22 16.88 -3.50 21.34
CA GLU A 22 17.03 -2.14 21.88
C GLU A 22 17.53 -1.24 20.76
N ALA A 23 16.66 -0.31 20.34
CA ALA A 23 17.01 0.61 19.28
C ALA A 23 17.97 1.68 19.81
N ASP A 24 19.02 1.96 19.04
CA ASP A 24 19.98 3.01 19.30
C ASP A 24 20.02 3.96 18.10
N ALA A 25 19.69 5.23 18.32
CA ALA A 25 19.70 6.24 17.27
C ALA A 25 21.07 6.44 16.60
N GLN A 26 22.16 6.12 17.33
CA GLN A 26 23.54 6.16 16.84
C GLN A 26 24.00 4.83 16.26
N GLY A 27 23.13 3.83 16.22
CA GLY A 27 23.46 2.51 15.72
C GLY A 27 23.96 2.51 14.28
N ASP A 28 24.91 1.67 13.97
CA ASP A 28 25.55 1.57 12.64
C ASP A 28 24.81 0.61 11.69
N VAL A 29 23.92 -0.25 12.21
CA VAL A 29 23.19 -1.26 11.43
C VAL A 29 21.69 -1.02 11.52
N ALA A 30 21.03 -0.88 10.37
CA ALA A 30 19.58 -0.83 10.28
C ALA A 30 18.98 -2.24 10.41
N VAL A 31 17.85 -2.35 11.11
CA VAL A 31 17.19 -3.63 11.38
C VAL A 31 15.82 -3.62 10.73
N ILE A 32 15.64 -4.48 9.74
CA ILE A 32 14.37 -4.60 9.02
C ILE A 32 13.50 -5.67 9.68
N GLN A 33 12.31 -5.24 10.07
CA GLN A 33 11.27 -6.07 10.66
C GLN A 33 10.07 -6.19 9.71
N MET A 34 9.17 -7.11 9.98
CA MET A 34 7.98 -7.33 9.16
C MET A 34 7.09 -6.07 9.02
N LYS A 35 7.02 -5.24 10.05
CA LYS A 35 6.25 -3.99 10.09
C LYS A 35 6.79 -2.90 9.14
N ASP A 36 8.06 -3.01 8.73
CA ASP A 36 8.74 -2.02 7.88
C ASP A 36 8.46 -2.25 6.38
N ILE A 37 7.68 -3.29 6.08
CA ILE A 37 7.19 -3.61 4.72
C ILE A 37 5.67 -3.39 4.71
N ASP A 38 5.18 -2.53 3.83
CA ASP A 38 3.76 -2.21 3.71
C ASP A 38 2.95 -3.30 2.96
N ASP A 39 1.65 -3.07 2.82
CA ASP A 39 0.75 -3.99 2.12
C ASP A 39 0.97 -4.01 0.59
N ALA A 40 1.62 -2.99 0.04
CA ALA A 40 2.07 -2.95 -1.34
C ALA A 40 3.40 -3.68 -1.56
N ASN A 41 3.96 -4.31 -0.52
CA ASN A 41 5.27 -4.98 -0.50
C ASN A 41 6.44 -4.03 -0.79
N LEU A 42 6.33 -2.79 -0.35
CA LEU A 42 7.40 -1.81 -0.39
C LEU A 42 8.09 -1.74 0.97
N LEU A 43 9.41 -1.72 0.92
CA LEU A 43 10.25 -1.46 2.08
C LEU A 43 10.39 0.05 2.27
N HIS A 44 10.08 0.53 3.48
CA HIS A 44 10.26 1.94 3.85
C HIS A 44 11.56 2.09 4.65
N PRO A 45 12.63 2.62 4.04
CA PRO A 45 13.92 2.76 4.71
C PRO A 45 13.95 3.88 5.75
N GLU A 46 12.99 4.83 5.67
CA GLU A 46 12.88 5.93 6.62
C GLU A 46 12.33 5.42 7.96
N GLY A 47 13.06 5.68 9.04
CA GLY A 47 12.61 5.32 10.39
C GLY A 47 12.88 3.87 10.80
N LEU A 48 13.72 3.14 10.07
CA LEU A 48 14.18 1.81 10.48
C LEU A 48 14.87 1.89 11.84
N ALA A 49 14.58 0.93 12.72
CA ALA A 49 15.31 0.78 13.95
C ALA A 49 16.79 0.52 13.64
N ARG A 50 17.68 1.15 14.39
CA ARG A 50 19.12 0.96 14.25
C ARG A 50 19.69 0.37 15.55
N ILE A 51 20.78 -0.34 15.44
CA ILE A 51 21.50 -0.92 16.58
C ILE A 51 23.00 -0.78 16.36
N GLN A 52 23.74 -0.79 17.46
CA GLN A 52 25.19 -0.95 17.39
C GLN A 52 25.52 -2.44 17.31
N MET A 53 26.28 -2.84 16.28
CA MET A 53 26.62 -4.24 16.07
C MET A 53 28.05 -4.41 15.51
N SER A 54 29.01 -4.63 16.40
CA SER A 54 30.44 -4.74 16.06
C SER A 54 30.77 -6.03 15.31
N GLU A 55 30.14 -7.15 15.68
CA GLU A 55 30.44 -8.48 15.13
C GLU A 55 29.33 -8.98 14.21
N LEU A 56 29.12 -8.30 13.09
CA LEU A 56 28.15 -8.72 12.09
C LEU A 56 28.85 -9.42 10.93
N LYS A 57 28.48 -10.68 10.67
CA LYS A 57 29.00 -11.43 9.52
C LYS A 57 28.40 -10.93 8.23
N ASP A 58 29.19 -10.77 7.18
CA ASP A 58 28.80 -10.23 5.87
C ASP A 58 27.60 -10.94 5.23
N HIS A 59 27.41 -12.22 5.51
CA HIS A 59 26.29 -12.98 4.96
C HIS A 59 24.93 -12.59 5.54
N HIS A 60 24.89 -11.87 6.66
CA HIS A 60 23.65 -11.30 7.21
C HIS A 60 23.32 -9.94 6.60
N LEU A 61 24.31 -9.25 6.04
CA LEU A 61 24.10 -7.95 5.41
C LEU A 61 23.22 -8.07 4.16
N LEU A 62 22.22 -7.21 4.10
CA LEU A 62 21.38 -7.05 2.93
C LEU A 62 22.14 -6.35 1.82
N ARG A 63 21.77 -6.67 0.58
CA ARG A 63 22.32 -6.08 -0.64
C ARG A 63 21.18 -5.59 -1.53
N GLU A 64 21.47 -4.61 -2.36
CA GLU A 64 20.53 -4.25 -3.43
C GLU A 64 20.18 -5.49 -4.27
N GLY A 65 18.88 -5.66 -4.54
CA GLY A 65 18.38 -6.82 -5.27
C GLY A 65 18.01 -8.02 -4.40
N ASP A 66 18.32 -8.03 -3.11
CA ASP A 66 17.79 -9.04 -2.20
C ASP A 66 16.27 -8.93 -2.08
N LEU A 67 15.59 -10.04 -1.83
CA LEU A 67 14.15 -10.05 -1.53
C LEU A 67 13.94 -10.43 -0.06
N LEU A 68 13.04 -9.70 0.57
CA LEU A 68 12.64 -9.91 1.96
C LEU A 68 11.28 -10.61 1.97
N PHE A 69 11.27 -11.91 2.28
CA PHE A 69 10.07 -12.72 2.22
C PHE A 69 9.38 -12.79 3.59
N ARG A 70 8.12 -12.38 3.63
CA ARG A 70 7.26 -12.50 4.82
C ARG A 70 6.81 -13.95 4.99
N SER A 71 7.51 -14.69 5.84
CA SER A 71 7.24 -16.12 6.08
C SER A 71 5.98 -16.37 6.91
N ARG A 72 5.46 -15.35 7.60
CA ARG A 72 4.27 -15.39 8.46
C ARG A 72 3.26 -14.34 8.05
N GLY A 73 1.98 -14.61 8.29
CA GLY A 73 0.89 -13.65 8.11
C GLY A 73 -0.16 -14.12 7.11
N ILE A 74 -1.05 -13.20 6.73
CA ILE A 74 -2.15 -13.45 5.78
C ILE A 74 -1.58 -13.66 4.38
N THR A 75 -0.52 -12.92 4.04
CA THR A 75 0.18 -12.99 2.74
C THR A 75 1.65 -13.36 2.94
N ASN A 76 2.12 -14.33 2.20
CA ASN A 76 3.53 -14.73 2.16
C ASN A 76 4.25 -14.07 0.99
N SER A 77 4.32 -12.76 1.02
CA SER A 77 4.83 -11.93 -0.07
C SER A 77 6.30 -11.54 0.11
N ALA A 78 6.90 -11.01 -0.94
CA ALA A 78 8.28 -10.56 -0.98
C ALA A 78 8.39 -9.05 -1.28
N ALA A 79 9.22 -8.33 -0.53
CA ALA A 79 9.64 -6.97 -0.83
C ALA A 79 11.05 -6.96 -1.42
N LEU A 80 11.33 -6.04 -2.35
CA LEU A 80 12.63 -5.89 -2.97
C LEU A 80 13.46 -4.85 -2.21
N VAL A 81 14.72 -5.19 -1.92
CA VAL A 81 15.69 -4.24 -1.37
C VAL A 81 16.18 -3.32 -2.49
N GLY A 82 15.87 -2.02 -2.35
CA GLY A 82 16.30 -0.98 -3.26
C GLY A 82 17.72 -0.50 -3.02
N LYS A 83 18.12 0.51 -3.82
CA LYS A 83 19.41 1.20 -3.66
C LYS A 83 19.47 1.97 -2.34
N GLY A 84 20.68 2.08 -1.79
CA GLY A 84 20.97 2.98 -0.66
C GLY A 84 20.52 2.46 0.71
N ILE A 85 20.21 1.17 0.85
CA ILE A 85 19.80 0.59 2.14
C ILE A 85 20.92 0.68 3.22
N GLY A 86 22.19 0.82 2.82
CA GLY A 86 23.33 0.85 3.73
C GLY A 86 23.57 -0.47 4.44
N ARG A 87 24.19 -0.40 5.63
CA ARG A 87 24.37 -1.58 6.49
C ARG A 87 23.03 -1.94 7.12
N ALA A 88 22.40 -3.00 6.67
CA ALA A 88 21.10 -3.45 7.13
C ALA A 88 21.04 -4.97 7.25
N ILE A 89 20.22 -5.44 8.19
CA ILE A 89 19.92 -6.87 8.39
C ILE A 89 18.43 -7.11 8.43
N LEU A 90 18.04 -8.32 8.02
CA LEU A 90 16.67 -8.80 8.13
C LEU A 90 16.47 -9.56 9.44
N THR A 91 15.36 -9.39 10.14
CA THR A 91 15.06 -10.17 11.35
C THR A 91 14.27 -11.45 11.05
N ALA A 92 14.52 -12.49 11.83
CA ALA A 92 13.64 -13.65 11.89
C ALA A 92 12.24 -13.23 12.40
N PRO A 93 11.14 -13.86 11.94
CA PRO A 93 11.13 -15.09 11.13
C PRO A 93 11.15 -14.86 9.63
N MET A 94 11.38 -13.62 9.13
CA MET A 94 11.44 -13.38 7.69
C MET A 94 12.62 -14.15 7.04
N LEU A 95 12.48 -14.41 5.74
CA LEU A 95 13.50 -15.07 4.95
C LEU A 95 14.10 -14.09 3.95
N LEU A 96 15.42 -14.10 3.87
CA LEU A 96 16.19 -13.43 2.83
C LEU A 96 16.29 -14.34 1.62
N ILE A 97 15.94 -13.83 0.44
CA ILE A 97 16.16 -14.50 -0.84
C ILE A 97 17.14 -13.66 -1.63
N ARG A 98 18.30 -14.23 -1.95
CA ARG A 98 19.34 -13.57 -2.77
C ARG A 98 19.39 -14.21 -4.14
N PRO A 99 18.84 -13.53 -5.18
CA PRO A 99 18.82 -14.07 -6.53
C PRO A 99 20.22 -14.15 -7.17
N ASN A 100 20.47 -15.16 -8.00
CA ASN A 100 21.56 -15.11 -8.96
C ASN A 100 21.16 -14.24 -10.15
N THR A 101 21.66 -13.02 -10.20
CA THR A 101 21.25 -12.00 -11.20
C THR A 101 21.69 -12.32 -12.62
N GLU A 102 22.56 -13.28 -12.82
CA GLU A 102 22.91 -13.80 -14.15
C GLU A 102 21.80 -14.64 -14.77
N ILE A 103 20.91 -15.19 -13.93
CA ILE A 103 19.87 -16.14 -14.33
C ILE A 103 18.47 -15.52 -14.20
N ILE A 104 18.23 -14.76 -13.11
CA ILE A 104 16.93 -14.20 -12.81
C ILE A 104 17.04 -12.77 -12.30
N THR A 105 16.23 -11.87 -12.85
CA THR A 105 16.18 -10.50 -12.34
C THR A 105 15.42 -10.45 -11.01
N PRO A 106 15.92 -9.71 -9.99
CA PRO A 106 15.25 -9.58 -8.69
C PRO A 106 13.80 -9.12 -8.80
N ALA A 107 13.54 -8.16 -9.68
CA ALA A 107 12.19 -7.64 -9.91
C ALA A 107 11.23 -8.69 -10.50
N TYR A 108 11.71 -9.57 -11.38
CA TYR A 108 10.90 -10.67 -11.91
C TYR A 108 10.60 -11.69 -10.82
N LEU A 109 11.59 -12.07 -10.01
CA LEU A 109 11.39 -13.00 -8.91
C LEU A 109 10.40 -12.44 -7.88
N GLN A 110 10.49 -11.15 -7.53
CA GLN A 110 9.53 -10.47 -6.68
C GLN A 110 8.11 -10.54 -7.29
N TRP A 111 7.97 -10.17 -8.55
CA TRP A 111 6.69 -10.23 -9.27
C TRP A 111 6.10 -11.64 -9.27
N PHE A 112 6.94 -12.65 -9.57
CA PHE A 112 6.52 -14.05 -9.62
C PHE A 112 6.03 -14.55 -8.25
N ILE A 113 6.79 -14.29 -7.18
CA ILE A 113 6.41 -14.66 -5.81
C ILE A 113 5.09 -13.99 -5.41
N ASN A 114 4.93 -12.70 -5.74
CA ASN A 114 3.74 -11.92 -5.36
C ASN A 114 2.55 -12.14 -6.30
N HIS A 115 2.73 -12.88 -7.39
CA HIS A 115 1.64 -13.16 -8.33
C HIS A 115 0.54 -14.01 -7.66
N PRO A 116 -0.76 -13.71 -7.89
CA PRO A 116 -1.87 -14.38 -7.21
C PRO A 116 -1.83 -15.91 -7.30
N ALA A 117 -1.46 -16.48 -8.45
CA ALA A 117 -1.34 -17.93 -8.63
C ALA A 117 -0.24 -18.54 -7.73
N THR A 118 0.91 -17.86 -7.58
CA THR A 118 1.99 -18.30 -6.70
C THR A 118 1.57 -18.16 -5.22
N GLN A 119 0.87 -17.07 -4.88
CA GLN A 119 0.34 -16.87 -3.54
C GLN A 119 -0.69 -17.94 -3.15
N ALA A 120 -1.58 -18.32 -4.06
CA ALA A 120 -2.53 -19.41 -3.84
C ALA A 120 -1.82 -20.77 -3.59
N MET A 121 -0.76 -21.05 -4.36
CA MET A 121 0.05 -22.25 -4.18
C MET A 121 0.77 -22.25 -2.83
N LEU A 122 1.40 -21.14 -2.43
CA LEU A 122 2.07 -20.97 -1.14
C LEU A 122 1.07 -21.12 0.01
N ALA A 123 -0.11 -20.53 -0.09
CA ALA A 123 -1.15 -20.64 0.92
C ALA A 123 -1.61 -22.10 1.15
N GLY A 124 -1.64 -22.91 0.09
CA GLY A 124 -1.92 -24.35 0.19
C GLY A 124 -0.83 -25.17 0.85
N GLN A 125 0.41 -24.67 0.86
CA GLN A 125 1.57 -25.34 1.46
C GLN A 125 1.94 -24.79 2.85
N ALA A 126 1.23 -23.76 3.31
CA ALA A 126 1.52 -23.13 4.60
C ALA A 126 1.12 -24.05 5.76
N ALA A 127 2.07 -24.29 6.67
CA ALA A 127 1.85 -25.07 7.89
C ALA A 127 1.39 -24.18 9.06
N GLY A 128 0.61 -24.76 9.97
CA GLY A 128 0.14 -24.09 11.18
C GLY A 128 -1.37 -23.89 11.21
N THR A 129 -1.96 -23.99 12.39
CA THR A 129 -3.41 -23.90 12.60
C THR A 129 -3.87 -22.45 12.88
N ALA A 130 -3.13 -21.72 13.71
CA ALA A 130 -3.48 -20.35 14.11
C ALA A 130 -2.77 -19.28 13.25
N VAL A 131 -1.48 -19.49 12.95
CA VAL A 131 -0.71 -18.59 12.07
C VAL A 131 -0.02 -19.42 11.01
N LYS A 132 -0.43 -19.25 9.78
CA LYS A 132 0.16 -19.93 8.63
C LYS A 132 1.60 -19.43 8.42
N MET A 133 2.54 -20.36 8.21
CA MET A 133 3.94 -20.05 8.00
C MET A 133 4.50 -20.85 6.83
N ILE A 134 5.23 -20.17 5.96
CA ILE A 134 6.06 -20.78 4.92
C ILE A 134 7.50 -20.86 5.44
N GLY A 135 7.96 -22.07 5.68
CA GLY A 135 9.34 -22.32 6.08
C GLY A 135 10.33 -22.26 4.91
N LYS A 136 11.63 -22.16 5.24
CA LYS A 136 12.73 -22.18 4.25
C LYS A 136 12.65 -23.41 3.33
N GLY A 137 12.32 -24.57 3.87
CA GLY A 137 12.24 -25.83 3.10
C GLY A 137 11.16 -25.76 2.00
N THR A 138 9.97 -25.29 2.36
CA THR A 138 8.86 -25.10 1.41
C THR A 138 9.22 -24.06 0.34
N LEU A 139 9.79 -22.91 0.76
CA LEU A 139 10.18 -21.85 -0.16
C LEU A 139 11.26 -22.31 -1.14
N ASN A 140 12.21 -23.09 -0.68
CA ASN A 140 13.28 -23.68 -1.50
C ASN A 140 12.76 -24.55 -2.64
N GLN A 141 11.63 -25.21 -2.46
CA GLN A 141 11.00 -26.11 -3.44
C GLN A 141 10.07 -25.38 -4.39
N LEU A 142 9.83 -24.09 -4.18
CA LEU A 142 8.97 -23.27 -5.07
C LEU A 142 9.47 -23.39 -6.51
N LYS A 143 8.57 -23.81 -7.40
CA LYS A 143 8.85 -23.90 -8.84
C LYS A 143 8.67 -22.54 -9.48
N ILE A 144 9.73 -22.05 -10.11
CA ILE A 144 9.76 -20.76 -10.80
C ILE A 144 9.80 -20.99 -12.30
N THR A 145 8.87 -20.42 -13.03
CA THR A 145 8.94 -20.33 -14.49
C THR A 145 10.06 -19.37 -14.87
N LEU A 146 11.05 -19.85 -15.61
CA LEU A 146 12.26 -19.10 -15.93
C LEU A 146 12.36 -18.82 -17.43
N PRO A 147 11.83 -17.68 -17.92
CA PRO A 147 12.05 -17.22 -19.30
C PRO A 147 13.41 -16.53 -19.45
N PRO A 148 13.86 -16.22 -20.67
CA PRO A 148 15.05 -15.40 -20.90
C PRO A 148 14.98 -14.05 -20.17
N LEU A 149 16.15 -13.48 -19.82
CA LEU A 149 16.23 -12.23 -19.04
C LEU A 149 15.48 -11.06 -19.67
N GLU A 150 15.49 -10.95 -21.00
CA GLU A 150 14.72 -9.91 -21.72
C GLU A 150 13.22 -10.06 -21.52
N THR A 151 12.71 -11.29 -21.60
CA THR A 151 11.31 -11.59 -21.35
C THR A 151 10.94 -11.30 -19.90
N GLN A 152 11.81 -11.61 -18.94
CA GLN A 152 11.61 -11.26 -17.53
C GLN A 152 11.46 -9.74 -17.34
N ARG A 153 12.33 -8.93 -17.97
CA ARG A 153 12.26 -7.47 -17.92
C ARG A 153 10.98 -6.94 -18.55
N LEU A 154 10.57 -7.51 -19.68
CA LEU A 154 9.32 -7.13 -20.36
C LEU A 154 8.09 -7.42 -19.48
N ILE A 155 8.01 -8.59 -18.88
CA ILE A 155 6.92 -8.98 -17.96
C ILE A 155 6.81 -7.96 -16.80
N VAL A 156 7.93 -7.65 -16.15
CA VAL A 156 7.95 -6.70 -15.03
C VAL A 156 7.53 -5.30 -15.48
N LYS A 157 8.02 -4.84 -16.63
CA LYS A 157 7.65 -3.53 -17.19
C LYS A 157 6.15 -3.47 -17.46
N THR A 158 5.60 -4.49 -18.13
CA THR A 158 4.16 -4.56 -18.44
C THR A 158 3.31 -4.62 -17.15
N ALA A 159 3.69 -5.44 -16.18
CA ALA A 159 2.99 -5.54 -14.90
C ALA A 159 2.99 -4.20 -14.14
N ARG A 160 4.11 -3.47 -14.13
CA ARG A 160 4.20 -2.14 -13.50
C ARG A 160 3.31 -1.11 -14.20
N LEU A 161 3.29 -1.10 -15.54
CA LEU A 161 2.43 -0.21 -16.30
C LEU A 161 0.95 -0.49 -16.01
N ALA A 162 0.54 -1.76 -16.04
CA ALA A 162 -0.83 -2.16 -15.71
C ALA A 162 -1.24 -1.75 -14.27
N SER A 163 -0.35 -1.96 -13.30
CA SER A 163 -0.60 -1.53 -11.91
C SER A 163 -0.72 -0.01 -11.78
N SER A 164 0.11 0.75 -12.51
CA SER A 164 0.04 2.21 -12.53
C SER A 164 -1.24 2.72 -13.17
N GLU A 165 -1.68 2.10 -14.26
CA GLU A 165 -2.95 2.40 -14.92
C GLU A 165 -4.14 2.19 -13.98
N LEU A 166 -4.21 1.02 -13.32
CA LEU A 166 -5.26 0.72 -12.35
C LEU A 166 -5.31 1.76 -11.22
N ALA A 167 -4.16 2.10 -10.64
CA ALA A 167 -4.09 3.10 -9.58
C ALA A 167 -4.55 4.50 -10.03
N LEU A 168 -4.29 4.88 -11.29
CA LEU A 168 -4.77 6.13 -11.87
C LEU A 168 -6.29 6.10 -12.10
N LEU A 169 -6.83 4.98 -12.58
CA LEU A 169 -8.27 4.80 -12.77
C LEU A 169 -9.02 4.87 -11.44
N GLU A 170 -8.53 4.25 -10.38
CA GLU A 170 -9.10 4.35 -9.04
C GLU A 170 -9.11 5.79 -8.52
N LYS A 171 -8.00 6.52 -8.67
CA LYS A 171 -7.92 7.94 -8.32
C LYS A 171 -8.91 8.79 -9.10
N LEU A 172 -9.07 8.52 -10.40
CA LEU A 172 -10.01 9.23 -11.26
C LEU A 172 -11.45 8.97 -10.82
N GLN A 173 -11.81 7.71 -10.54
CA GLN A 173 -13.14 7.34 -10.04
C GLN A 173 -13.45 8.03 -8.71
N ALA A 174 -12.52 8.03 -7.76
CA ALA A 174 -12.67 8.68 -6.47
C ALA A 174 -12.90 10.20 -6.62
N ARG A 175 -12.12 10.87 -7.47
CA ARG A 175 -12.28 12.30 -7.75
C ARG A 175 -13.62 12.62 -8.43
N ARG A 176 -14.02 11.79 -9.38
CA ARG A 176 -15.32 11.95 -10.07
C ARG A 176 -16.50 11.81 -9.11
N LYS A 177 -16.44 10.82 -8.22
CA LYS A 177 -17.46 10.63 -7.17
C LYS A 177 -17.54 11.86 -6.25
N ALA A 178 -16.42 12.32 -5.73
CA ALA A 178 -16.37 13.49 -4.86
C ALA A 178 -16.89 14.78 -5.55
N LEU A 179 -16.57 14.96 -6.85
CA LEU A 179 -17.09 16.08 -7.62
C LEU A 179 -18.63 16.03 -7.75
N LEU A 180 -19.18 14.87 -8.10
CA LEU A 180 -20.64 14.68 -8.21
C LEU A 180 -21.35 14.95 -6.89
N GLU A 181 -20.83 14.42 -5.78
CA GLU A 181 -21.38 14.66 -4.43
C GLU A 181 -21.36 16.15 -4.09
N ARG A 182 -20.28 16.86 -4.41
CA ARG A 182 -20.18 18.31 -4.21
C ARG A 182 -21.21 19.09 -5.06
N ILE A 183 -21.36 18.73 -6.34
CA ILE A 183 -22.35 19.38 -7.23
C ILE A 183 -23.76 19.17 -6.69
N LEU A 184 -24.12 17.94 -6.33
CA LEU A 184 -25.44 17.61 -5.78
C LEU A 184 -25.73 18.40 -4.50
N LEU A 185 -24.75 18.49 -3.60
CA LEU A 185 -24.88 19.25 -2.36
C LEU A 185 -25.07 20.75 -2.62
N GLN A 186 -24.31 21.33 -3.53
CA GLN A 186 -24.46 22.74 -3.93
C GLN A 186 -25.80 23.00 -4.56
N THR A 187 -26.29 22.11 -5.42
CA THR A 187 -27.60 22.24 -6.05
C THR A 187 -28.73 22.23 -5.01
N ALA A 188 -28.66 21.31 -4.04
CA ALA A 188 -29.63 21.24 -2.95
C ALA A 188 -29.60 22.49 -2.06
N GLN A 189 -28.43 23.03 -1.74
CA GLN A 189 -28.27 24.27 -0.97
C GLN A 189 -28.80 25.49 -1.73
N ASN A 190 -28.56 25.57 -3.03
CA ASN A 190 -29.07 26.67 -3.86
C ASN A 190 -30.59 26.62 -3.99
N ALA A 191 -31.19 25.43 -4.17
CA ALA A 191 -32.67 25.27 -4.19
C ALA A 191 -33.29 25.75 -2.87
N ARG A 192 -32.67 25.44 -1.73
CA ARG A 192 -33.13 25.89 -0.40
C ARG A 192 -33.08 27.42 -0.24
N ARG A 193 -32.04 28.07 -0.75
CA ARG A 193 -31.89 29.53 -0.74
C ARG A 193 -32.97 30.23 -1.61
N HIS A 194 -33.24 29.65 -2.77
CA HIS A 194 -34.31 30.18 -3.65
C HIS A 194 -35.70 30.05 -3.04
N GLN A 195 -35.97 28.97 -2.30
CA GLN A 195 -37.23 28.77 -1.60
C GLN A 195 -37.42 29.83 -0.48
N ALA A 196 -36.39 29.98 0.37
CA ALA A 196 -36.37 30.94 1.48
C ALA A 196 -36.53 32.41 0.99
N GLY A 197 -35.95 32.75 -0.18
CA GLY A 197 -36.09 34.08 -0.78
C GLY A 197 -37.49 34.35 -1.30
N LYS A 198 -38.24 33.34 -1.78
CA LYS A 198 -39.65 33.48 -2.19
C LYS A 198 -40.59 33.65 -1.01
N ASP A 199 -40.36 32.96 0.09
CA ASP A 199 -41.21 33.06 1.30
C ASP A 199 -41.08 34.43 1.98
N VAL A 200 -39.90 35.07 1.93
CA VAL A 200 -39.69 36.44 2.43
C VAL A 200 -40.35 37.48 1.52
N GLY A 201 -40.43 37.26 0.20
CA GLY A 201 -41.09 38.16 -0.76
C GLY A 201 -42.61 38.15 -0.67
N LEU A 202 -43.24 37.04 -0.28
CA LEU A 202 -44.70 36.94 -0.11
C LEU A 202 -45.18 37.55 1.21
N GLY A 203 -44.34 37.64 2.23
CA GLY A 203 -44.69 38.29 3.52
C GLY A 203 -44.67 39.81 3.49
N ALA A 204 -44.00 40.44 2.50
CA ALA A 204 -43.89 41.91 2.40
C ALA A 204 -45.05 42.60 1.67
N GLN A 205 -45.98 41.86 1.04
CA GLN A 205 -47.14 42.42 0.32
C GLN A 205 -48.45 42.43 1.11
N ALA A 206 -48.46 41.97 2.36
CA ALA A 206 -49.69 41.81 3.16
C ALA A 206 -49.92 42.88 4.23
N THR A 207 -49.24 44.03 4.22
CA THR A 207 -49.50 45.13 5.18
C THR A 207 -49.62 46.49 4.48
N GLU A 208 -50.67 46.67 3.72
CA GLU A 208 -51.15 48.02 3.38
C GLU A 208 -52.35 48.36 4.30
N PRO A 209 -52.26 49.39 5.19
CA PRO A 209 -53.37 49.72 6.05
C PRO A 209 -54.50 50.52 5.26
N ALA A 210 -55.74 50.03 5.30
CA ALA A 210 -56.92 50.70 4.76
C ALA A 210 -57.08 52.10 5.37
N LYS A 211 -56.90 53.14 4.57
CA LYS A 211 -57.29 54.54 4.92
C LYS A 211 -58.79 54.64 5.06
N ARG A 212 -59.28 54.80 6.27
CA ARG A 212 -60.65 55.23 6.59
C ARG A 212 -60.84 56.68 6.17
N SER A 213 -61.62 56.94 5.13
CA SER A 213 -62.21 58.24 4.82
C SER A 213 -63.44 58.51 5.71
N THR A 214 -63.27 59.35 6.70
CA THR A 214 -64.38 59.92 7.49
C THR A 214 -64.89 61.19 6.80
N GLN A 215 -66.04 61.08 6.13
CA GLN A 215 -66.80 62.22 5.60
C GLN A 215 -67.54 62.84 6.74
N ARG A 216 -67.17 64.05 7.13
CA ARG A 216 -67.97 64.94 8.00
C ARG A 216 -68.93 65.72 7.13
N LEU A 217 -70.22 65.46 7.32
CA LEU A 217 -71.31 66.38 6.99
C LEU A 217 -71.28 67.51 8.01
N SER A 218 -71.21 68.74 7.55
CA SER A 218 -71.60 69.95 8.31
C SER A 218 -72.58 70.74 7.56
N LYS A 219 -73.73 70.92 8.18
CA LYS A 219 -74.83 71.83 7.92
C LYS A 219 -74.39 73.27 7.60
N GLN A 220 -75.06 73.92 6.74
CA GLN A 220 -75.84 75.15 7.06
C GLN A 220 -76.57 75.69 5.81
N LEU A 221 -77.79 75.94 6.04
CA LEU A 221 -78.57 77.18 5.81
C LEU A 221 -78.35 77.79 4.44
#